data_ca7750669ec6a5c203e8e8df8bd78505
#
_entry.id   ca7750669ec6a5c203e8e8df8bd78505
#
_cell.length_a   1.000
_cell.length_b   1.000
_cell.length_c   1.000
_cell.angle_alpha   90.00
_cell.angle_beta   90.00
_cell.angle_gamma   90.00
#
_symmetry.space_group_name_H-M   'P 1'
#
loop_
_entity.id
_entity.type
_entity.pdbx_description
1 polymer ?
#
loop_
_entity_poly.entity_id
_entity_poly.type
_entity_poly.pdbx_seq_one_letter_code
_entity_poly.pdbx_strand_id
1 'polypeptide(L)'
;NDSRHKDINAWFKPFYKRIKPANKFYWGNSAGWYFPNIALRHNSNKKYKSLVKKLVKGADKWILEDGSIRDRTTRGDRALWYHHAGLGEAFMILEIANAAKVKLPKNFEKKLIKAVELFHDSFLDNSKIEPWAKEQHNSQASNGVQKFNRNLDSISFNGPWLHVMQFRYPEHRTSKFLKSHMSNRAQSLKGD
;
A
#
# COMPACT_ATOMS: atom_id res chain seq x y z
N ASN A 1 3.79 -25.90 -14.39
CA ASN A 1 2.72 -25.34 -15.25
C ASN A 1 1.38 -25.90 -14.79
N ASP A 2 0.72 -25.19 -13.92
CA ASP A 2 -0.58 -25.57 -13.35
C ASP A 2 -1.67 -25.32 -14.43
N SER A 3 -2.39 -26.37 -14.85
CA SER A 3 -3.49 -26.29 -15.83
C SER A 3 -4.57 -25.27 -15.43
N ARG A 4 -4.76 -25.05 -14.13
CA ARG A 4 -5.69 -24.08 -13.57
C ARG A 4 -5.41 -22.63 -13.99
N HIS A 5 -4.17 -22.29 -14.40
CA HIS A 5 -3.86 -20.96 -14.92
C HIS A 5 -4.62 -20.59 -16.19
N LYS A 6 -4.93 -21.57 -17.06
CA LYS A 6 -5.74 -21.33 -18.25
C LYS A 6 -7.18 -20.98 -17.89
N ASP A 7 -7.74 -21.69 -16.92
CA ASP A 7 -9.12 -21.51 -16.48
C ASP A 7 -9.29 -20.19 -15.72
N ILE A 8 -8.36 -19.86 -14.84
CA ILE A 8 -8.33 -18.57 -14.13
C ILE A 8 -8.23 -17.42 -15.13
N ASN A 9 -7.34 -17.49 -16.12
CA ASN A 9 -7.20 -16.47 -17.15
C ASN A 9 -8.46 -16.34 -18.03
N ALA A 10 -9.11 -17.47 -18.37
CA ALA A 10 -10.36 -17.47 -19.13
C ALA A 10 -11.48 -16.80 -18.33
N TRP A 11 -11.56 -17.08 -17.02
CA TRP A 11 -12.54 -16.48 -16.13
C TRP A 11 -12.36 -14.96 -15.98
N PHE A 12 -11.12 -14.47 -15.84
CA PHE A 12 -10.83 -13.04 -15.73
C PHE A 12 -10.98 -12.26 -17.05
N LYS A 13 -10.90 -12.92 -18.22
CA LYS A 13 -10.89 -12.26 -19.52
C LYS A 13 -12.11 -11.35 -19.81
N PRO A 14 -13.36 -11.69 -19.42
CA PRO A 14 -14.51 -10.80 -19.57
C PRO A 14 -14.40 -9.53 -18.71
N PHE A 15 -13.88 -9.66 -17.48
CA PHE A 15 -13.68 -8.52 -16.58
C PHE A 15 -12.63 -7.56 -17.11
N TYR A 16 -11.54 -8.10 -17.67
CA TYR A 16 -10.48 -7.33 -18.27
C TYR A 16 -10.94 -6.38 -19.38
N LYS A 17 -11.90 -6.80 -20.21
CA LYS A 17 -12.48 -5.96 -21.27
C LYS A 17 -13.26 -4.77 -20.72
N ARG A 18 -13.76 -4.84 -19.49
CA ARG A 18 -14.55 -3.81 -18.83
C ARG A 18 -13.69 -2.82 -18.04
N ILE A 19 -12.45 -3.19 -17.71
CA ILE A 19 -11.53 -2.32 -16.97
C ILE A 19 -10.88 -1.36 -17.96
N LYS A 20 -11.35 -0.11 -17.99
CA LYS A 20 -10.75 0.93 -18.81
C LYS A 20 -9.35 1.28 -18.28
N PRO A 21 -8.35 1.41 -19.17
CA PRO A 21 -7.03 1.86 -18.78
C PRO A 21 -7.12 3.26 -18.19
N ALA A 22 -6.52 3.48 -17.03
CA ALA A 22 -6.32 4.83 -16.52
C ALA A 22 -5.20 5.50 -17.32
N ASN A 23 -5.46 6.70 -17.83
CA ASN A 23 -4.47 7.47 -18.58
C ASN A 23 -3.34 7.98 -17.69
N LYS A 24 -3.60 8.13 -16.38
CA LYS A 24 -2.64 8.59 -15.39
C LYS A 24 -2.63 7.62 -14.21
N PHE A 25 -1.43 7.37 -13.68
CA PHE A 25 -1.28 6.65 -12.43
C PHE A 25 -1.78 7.54 -11.28
N TYR A 26 -2.66 6.99 -10.47
CA TYR A 26 -2.91 7.49 -9.14
C TYR A 26 -3.39 6.33 -8.24
N TRP A 27 -3.30 6.45 -6.93
CA TRP A 27 -3.51 5.33 -6.02
C TRP A 27 -4.85 4.60 -6.20
N GLY A 28 -5.94 5.33 -6.40
CA GLY A 28 -7.25 4.72 -6.65
C GLY A 28 -7.34 3.85 -7.91
N ASN A 29 -6.43 4.03 -8.87
CA ASN A 29 -6.37 3.24 -10.10
C ASN A 29 -5.48 1.99 -9.96
N SER A 30 -4.57 1.95 -8.98
CA SER A 30 -3.64 0.84 -8.82
C SER A 30 -4.37 -0.46 -8.56
N ALA A 31 -5.26 -0.49 -7.58
CA ALA A 31 -6.05 -1.67 -7.26
C ALA A 31 -7.06 -2.00 -8.37
N GLY A 32 -7.76 -1.00 -8.94
CA GLY A 32 -8.83 -1.22 -9.92
C GLY A 32 -8.34 -1.60 -11.30
N TRP A 33 -7.15 -1.16 -11.70
CA TRP A 33 -6.68 -1.37 -13.07
C TRP A 33 -5.33 -2.04 -13.18
N TYR A 34 -4.31 -1.60 -12.45
CA TYR A 34 -2.97 -2.15 -12.60
C TYR A 34 -2.86 -3.58 -12.10
N PHE A 35 -3.36 -3.88 -10.91
CA PHE A 35 -3.21 -5.21 -10.33
C PHE A 35 -3.92 -6.30 -11.13
N PRO A 36 -5.19 -6.14 -11.55
CA PRO A 36 -5.84 -7.12 -12.43
C PRO A 36 -5.12 -7.28 -13.78
N ASN A 37 -4.65 -6.18 -14.37
CA ASN A 37 -3.91 -6.23 -15.63
C ASN A 37 -2.57 -6.96 -15.50
N ILE A 38 -1.89 -6.79 -14.39
CA ILE A 38 -0.64 -7.48 -14.08
C ILE A 38 -0.91 -8.97 -13.91
N ALA A 39 -1.94 -9.33 -13.11
CA ALA A 39 -2.33 -10.70 -12.88
C ALA A 39 -2.68 -11.44 -14.20
N LEU A 40 -3.44 -10.79 -15.09
CA LEU A 40 -3.84 -11.38 -16.37
C LEU A 40 -2.70 -11.51 -17.39
N ARG A 41 -1.63 -10.75 -17.23
CA ARG A 41 -0.50 -10.73 -18.17
C ARG A 41 0.78 -11.34 -17.62
N HIS A 42 0.73 -11.97 -16.48
CA HIS A 42 1.93 -12.56 -15.87
C HIS A 42 2.62 -13.59 -16.79
N ASN A 43 1.86 -14.29 -17.64
CA ASN A 43 2.39 -15.22 -18.64
C ASN A 43 2.99 -14.53 -19.89
N SER A 44 2.77 -13.21 -20.06
CA SER A 44 3.32 -12.44 -21.19
C SER A 44 4.50 -11.60 -20.74
N ASN A 45 5.68 -12.20 -20.68
CA ASN A 45 6.88 -11.68 -20.03
C ASN A 45 7.20 -10.20 -20.35
N LYS A 46 7.07 -9.78 -21.63
CA LYS A 46 7.37 -8.40 -22.06
C LYS A 46 6.28 -7.38 -21.62
N LYS A 47 5.01 -7.72 -21.84
CA LYS A 47 3.87 -6.85 -21.49
C LYS A 47 3.72 -6.72 -19.99
N TYR A 48 3.89 -7.80 -19.25
CA TYR A 48 3.87 -7.85 -17.80
C TYR A 48 4.93 -6.91 -17.20
N LYS A 49 6.21 -7.09 -17.55
CA LYS A 49 7.30 -6.24 -17.06
C LYS A 49 7.12 -4.76 -17.41
N SER A 50 6.58 -4.45 -18.59
CA SER A 50 6.29 -3.08 -18.99
C SER A 50 5.25 -2.41 -18.09
N LEU A 51 4.17 -3.16 -17.74
CA LEU A 51 3.15 -2.66 -16.80
C LEU A 51 3.71 -2.45 -15.40
N VAL A 52 4.49 -3.42 -14.90
CA VAL A 52 5.13 -3.31 -13.58
C VAL A 52 6.08 -2.11 -13.52
N LYS A 53 6.89 -1.87 -14.56
CA LYS A 53 7.75 -0.68 -14.65
C LYS A 53 6.95 0.63 -14.58
N LYS A 54 5.80 0.71 -15.26
CA LYS A 54 4.92 1.89 -15.20
C LYS A 54 4.34 2.08 -13.79
N LEU A 55 3.91 1.00 -13.17
CA LEU A 55 3.37 1.00 -11.81
C LEU A 55 4.41 1.51 -10.79
N VAL A 56 5.61 0.95 -10.83
CA VAL A 56 6.73 1.34 -9.96
C VAL A 56 7.11 2.81 -10.16
N LYS A 57 7.23 3.26 -11.42
CA LYS A 57 7.54 4.67 -11.74
C LYS A 57 6.44 5.62 -11.26
N GLY A 58 5.18 5.19 -11.31
CA GLY A 58 4.06 5.96 -10.76
C GLY A 58 4.15 6.07 -9.25
N ALA A 59 4.31 4.94 -8.56
CA ALA A 59 4.42 4.88 -7.11
C ALA A 59 5.60 5.70 -6.58
N ASP A 60 6.76 5.65 -7.24
CA ASP A 60 7.94 6.42 -6.87
C ASP A 60 7.71 7.93 -6.85
N LYS A 61 6.83 8.43 -7.73
CA LYS A 61 6.45 9.85 -7.77
C LYS A 61 5.44 10.25 -6.69
N TRP A 62 4.71 9.28 -6.14
CA TRP A 62 3.66 9.52 -5.18
C TRP A 62 4.13 9.38 -3.73
N ILE A 63 5.17 8.58 -3.49
CA ILE A 63 5.85 8.51 -2.19
C ILE A 63 6.92 9.59 -2.19
N LEU A 64 6.78 10.60 -1.32
CA LEU A 64 7.67 11.74 -1.27
C LEU A 64 8.89 11.48 -0.38
N GLU A 65 9.90 12.35 -0.47
CA GLU A 65 11.18 12.18 0.27
C GLU A 65 11.01 12.34 1.79
N ASP A 66 9.94 13.00 2.24
CA ASP A 66 9.58 13.16 3.65
C ASP A 66 8.77 11.99 4.22
N GLY A 67 8.44 11.01 3.37
CA GLY A 67 7.62 9.86 3.74
C GLY A 67 6.12 10.08 3.54
N SER A 68 5.68 11.28 3.20
CA SER A 68 4.27 11.51 2.88
C SER A 68 3.87 10.82 1.57
N ILE A 69 2.60 10.48 1.43
CA ILE A 69 2.03 9.88 0.23
C ILE A 69 1.05 10.89 -0.35
N ARG A 70 1.35 11.39 -1.56
CA ARG A 70 0.56 12.40 -2.25
C ARG A 70 -0.91 12.00 -2.33
N ASP A 71 -1.82 12.93 -2.05
CA ASP A 71 -3.27 12.73 -2.03
C ASP A 71 -3.79 11.69 -1.02
N ARG A 72 -2.92 11.16 -0.17
CA ARG A 72 -3.28 10.28 0.95
C ARG A 72 -3.01 10.95 2.29
N THR A 73 -1.78 11.38 2.51
CA THR A 73 -1.38 12.00 3.79
C THR A 73 -2.03 13.37 4.02
N THR A 74 -2.55 14.00 2.97
CA THR A 74 -3.23 15.30 3.00
C THR A 74 -4.76 15.21 3.12
N ARG A 75 -5.30 14.15 3.72
CA ARG A 75 -6.76 13.89 3.78
C ARG A 75 -7.44 14.36 5.07
N GLY A 76 -6.97 15.45 5.66
CA GLY A 76 -7.61 16.05 6.84
C GLY A 76 -7.69 15.08 8.02
N ASP A 77 -8.85 14.96 8.65
CA ASP A 77 -9.10 14.07 9.78
C ASP A 77 -9.02 12.56 9.48
N ARG A 78 -8.83 12.20 8.20
CA ARG A 78 -8.62 10.84 7.72
C ARG A 78 -7.23 10.62 7.14
N ALA A 79 -6.32 11.57 7.30
CA ALA A 79 -4.98 11.49 6.72
C ALA A 79 -4.24 10.21 7.13
N LEU A 80 -4.30 9.83 8.39
CA LEU A 80 -3.65 8.61 8.90
C LEU A 80 -4.26 7.33 8.27
N TRP A 81 -5.59 7.29 8.12
CA TRP A 81 -6.27 6.15 7.47
C TRP A 81 -5.90 6.02 5.99
N TYR A 82 -5.90 7.13 5.27
CA TYR A 82 -5.52 7.11 3.85
C TYR A 82 -4.02 6.84 3.65
N HIS A 83 -3.18 7.35 4.55
CA HIS A 83 -1.75 7.05 4.53
C HIS A 83 -1.50 5.55 4.72
N HIS A 84 -2.17 4.93 5.70
CA HIS A 84 -2.16 3.49 5.91
C HIS A 84 -2.60 2.71 4.67
N ALA A 85 -3.70 3.11 4.01
CA ALA A 85 -4.15 2.50 2.77
C ALA A 85 -3.11 2.65 1.65
N GLY A 86 -2.47 3.82 1.55
CA GLY A 86 -1.37 4.07 0.61
C GLY A 86 -0.16 3.17 0.83
N LEU A 87 0.19 2.88 2.09
CA LEU A 87 1.23 1.90 2.42
C LEU A 87 0.86 0.50 1.92
N GLY A 88 -0.40 0.08 2.07
CA GLY A 88 -0.87 -1.20 1.53
C GLY A 88 -0.63 -1.33 0.02
N GLU A 89 -0.98 -0.30 -0.74
CA GLU A 89 -0.72 -0.26 -2.19
C GLU A 89 0.79 -0.23 -2.50
N ALA A 90 1.59 0.54 -1.76
CA ALA A 90 3.02 0.68 -1.99
C ALA A 90 3.78 -0.65 -1.74
N PHE A 91 3.45 -1.36 -0.67
CA PHE A 91 4.04 -2.67 -0.39
C PHE A 91 3.60 -3.73 -1.41
N MET A 92 2.34 -3.70 -1.87
CA MET A 92 1.90 -4.58 -2.96
C MET A 92 2.71 -4.32 -4.24
N ILE A 93 2.99 -3.06 -4.56
CA ILE A 93 3.83 -2.69 -5.70
C ILE A 93 5.26 -3.19 -5.54
N LEU A 94 5.84 -3.08 -4.33
CA LEU A 94 7.15 -3.63 -4.00
C LEU A 94 7.20 -5.14 -4.28
N GLU A 95 6.22 -5.90 -3.77
CA GLU A 95 6.16 -7.35 -3.96
C GLU A 95 6.01 -7.74 -5.45
N ILE A 96 5.13 -7.04 -6.17
CA ILE A 96 4.94 -7.26 -7.61
C ILE A 96 6.23 -6.95 -8.38
N ALA A 97 6.94 -5.87 -8.04
CA ALA A 97 8.19 -5.52 -8.68
C ALA A 97 9.27 -6.58 -8.46
N ASN A 98 9.39 -7.08 -7.21
CA ASN A 98 10.33 -8.14 -6.87
C ASN A 98 10.00 -9.45 -7.59
N ALA A 99 8.74 -9.88 -7.60
CA ALA A 99 8.27 -11.06 -8.32
C ALA A 99 8.53 -10.96 -9.83
N ALA A 100 8.35 -9.77 -10.40
CA ALA A 100 8.60 -9.49 -11.81
C ALA A 100 10.09 -9.29 -12.14
N LYS A 101 10.98 -9.29 -11.13
CA LYS A 101 12.40 -8.93 -11.28
C LYS A 101 12.58 -7.57 -11.99
N VAL A 102 11.76 -6.60 -11.61
CA VAL A 102 11.83 -5.22 -12.09
C VAL A 102 12.61 -4.40 -11.08
N LYS A 103 13.68 -3.73 -11.55
CA LYS A 103 14.51 -2.87 -10.72
C LYS A 103 13.71 -1.69 -10.19
N LEU A 104 13.77 -1.47 -8.89
CA LEU A 104 13.18 -0.31 -8.22
C LEU A 104 14.04 0.96 -8.46
N PRO A 105 13.45 2.16 -8.44
CA PRO A 105 14.20 3.42 -8.36
C PRO A 105 15.11 3.45 -7.13
N LYS A 106 16.25 4.13 -7.24
CA LYS A 106 17.31 4.13 -6.22
C LYS A 106 16.82 4.45 -4.80
N ASN A 107 15.87 5.39 -4.69
CA ASN A 107 15.37 5.86 -3.39
C ASN A 107 14.01 5.29 -2.99
N PHE A 108 13.43 4.39 -3.80
CA PHE A 108 12.06 3.92 -3.59
C PHE A 108 11.88 3.30 -2.19
N GLU A 109 12.70 2.33 -1.83
CA GLU A 109 12.62 1.67 -0.53
C GLU A 109 12.90 2.63 0.62
N LYS A 110 13.87 3.54 0.46
CA LYS A 110 14.15 4.57 1.47
C LYS A 110 12.93 5.46 1.74
N LYS A 111 12.24 5.90 0.69
CA LYS A 111 10.99 6.69 0.81
C LYS A 111 9.88 5.87 1.44
N LEU A 112 9.74 4.61 1.05
CA LEU A 112 8.76 3.70 1.61
C LEU A 112 8.96 3.48 3.11
N ILE A 113 10.20 3.27 3.55
CA ILE A 113 10.52 3.14 4.99
C ILE A 113 10.19 4.43 5.74
N LYS A 114 10.51 5.60 5.21
CA LYS A 114 10.09 6.88 5.82
C LYS A 114 8.57 7.01 5.92
N ALA A 115 7.83 6.52 4.91
CA ALA A 115 6.37 6.52 4.97
C ALA A 115 5.85 5.57 6.08
N VAL A 116 6.51 4.43 6.29
CA VAL A 116 6.22 3.53 7.42
C VAL A 116 6.52 4.21 8.75
N GLU A 117 7.63 4.93 8.85
CA GLU A 117 7.99 5.68 10.06
C GLU A 117 6.99 6.78 10.38
N LEU A 118 6.56 7.54 9.37
CA LEU A 118 5.51 8.55 9.53
C LEU A 118 4.20 7.93 10.01
N PHE A 119 3.80 6.77 9.47
CA PHE A 119 2.64 6.03 9.97
C PHE A 119 2.83 5.62 11.43
N HIS A 120 3.96 5.01 11.77
CA HIS A 120 4.26 4.54 13.13
C HIS A 120 4.16 5.69 14.14
N ASP A 121 4.86 6.78 13.87
CA ASP A 121 4.90 7.95 14.76
C ASP A 121 3.51 8.59 14.89
N SER A 122 2.78 8.70 13.78
CA SER A 122 1.42 9.24 13.77
C SER A 122 0.38 8.32 14.41
N PHE A 123 0.62 7.01 14.37
CA PHE A 123 -0.21 6.03 15.09
C PHE A 123 -0.06 6.18 16.60
N LEU A 124 1.14 6.46 17.08
CA LEU A 124 1.40 6.70 18.50
C LEU A 124 0.97 8.11 18.93
N ASP A 125 1.21 9.11 18.07
CA ASP A 125 0.91 10.52 18.31
C ASP A 125 0.35 11.19 17.05
N ASN A 126 -0.95 11.43 17.01
CA ASN A 126 -1.64 12.00 15.85
C ASN A 126 -1.09 13.37 15.41
N SER A 127 -0.43 14.11 16.30
CA SER A 127 0.16 15.41 15.97
C SER A 127 1.23 15.31 14.89
N LYS A 128 1.85 14.13 14.74
CA LYS A 128 2.92 13.90 13.75
C LYS A 128 2.43 13.98 12.31
N ILE A 129 1.17 13.66 12.02
CA ILE A 129 0.62 13.76 10.66
C ILE A 129 -0.08 15.10 10.39
N GLU A 130 -0.32 15.91 11.41
CA GLU A 130 -1.03 17.18 11.28
C GLU A 130 -0.47 18.14 10.23
N PRO A 131 0.86 18.32 10.07
CA PRO A 131 1.40 19.23 9.07
C PRO A 131 0.84 18.95 7.66
N TRP A 132 0.76 17.67 7.27
CA TRP A 132 0.21 17.26 5.98
C TRP A 132 -1.34 17.24 5.98
N ALA A 133 -1.95 16.81 7.08
CA ALA A 133 -3.41 16.76 7.20
C ALA A 133 -4.04 18.15 7.01
N LYS A 134 -3.39 19.21 7.51
CA LYS A 134 -3.84 20.59 7.38
C LYS A 134 -3.70 21.18 5.97
N GLU A 135 -2.87 20.60 5.11
CA GLU A 135 -2.69 21.03 3.72
C GLU A 135 -3.88 20.70 2.82
N GLN A 136 -4.87 19.97 3.32
CA GLN A 136 -6.01 19.57 2.51
C GLN A 136 -6.90 20.77 2.20
N HIS A 137 -7.12 21.03 0.90
CA HIS A 137 -7.96 22.10 0.39
C HIS A 137 -9.47 21.78 0.39
N ASN A 138 -9.89 20.59 0.78
CA ASN A 138 -11.31 20.21 0.87
C ASN A 138 -11.89 20.63 2.22
N SER A 139 -13.13 21.10 2.20
CA SER A 139 -13.90 21.73 3.27
C SER A 139 -14.08 20.96 4.59
N GLN A 140 -13.55 19.76 4.68
CA GLN A 140 -13.44 19.01 5.95
C GLN A 140 -12.10 19.35 6.60
N ALA A 141 -11.91 20.64 6.90
CA ALA A 141 -10.75 21.10 7.64
C ALA A 141 -10.65 20.31 8.94
N SER A 142 -9.64 19.50 9.02
CA SER A 142 -9.28 18.79 10.21
C SER A 142 -8.74 19.80 11.21
N ASN A 143 -9.25 19.76 12.41
CA ASN A 143 -8.64 20.41 13.58
C ASN A 143 -7.42 19.61 14.09
N GLY A 144 -6.86 18.71 13.27
CA GLY A 144 -5.72 17.84 13.59
C GLY A 144 -6.10 16.51 14.24
N VAL A 145 -7.32 16.37 14.76
CA VAL A 145 -7.77 15.11 15.38
C VAL A 145 -8.06 14.08 14.32
N GLN A 146 -7.28 12.99 14.31
CA GLN A 146 -7.46 11.93 13.33
C GLN A 146 -8.58 10.96 13.73
N LYS A 147 -9.54 10.77 12.83
CA LYS A 147 -10.56 9.72 12.91
C LYS A 147 -9.99 8.37 12.51
N PHE A 148 -9.05 7.86 13.27
CA PHE A 148 -8.41 6.57 13.02
C PHE A 148 -8.72 5.64 14.19
N ASN A 149 -9.33 4.50 13.87
CA ASN A 149 -9.50 3.47 14.88
C ASN A 149 -8.13 2.80 15.11
N ARG A 150 -7.58 2.99 16.30
CA ARG A 150 -6.27 2.44 16.70
C ARG A 150 -6.28 0.92 16.95
N ASN A 151 -7.43 0.30 16.88
CA ASN A 151 -7.47 -1.15 16.84
C ASN A 151 -6.94 -1.61 15.49
N LEU A 152 -5.71 -2.12 15.46
CA LEU A 152 -5.08 -2.69 14.26
C LEU A 152 -5.88 -3.86 13.69
N ASP A 153 -6.76 -4.45 14.48
CA ASP A 153 -7.65 -5.53 14.06
C ASP A 153 -8.75 -5.07 13.12
N SER A 154 -9.23 -3.83 13.25
CA SER A 154 -10.20 -3.22 12.33
C SER A 154 -9.56 -2.80 10.99
N ILE A 155 -8.25 -2.89 10.89
CA ILE A 155 -7.44 -2.52 9.72
C ILE A 155 -7.30 -3.69 8.73
N SER A 156 -8.02 -4.77 8.93
CA SER A 156 -7.88 -6.04 8.22
C SER A 156 -7.85 -5.93 6.69
N PHE A 157 -8.57 -4.97 6.10
CA PHE A 157 -8.61 -4.79 4.65
C PHE A 157 -7.35 -4.11 4.08
N ASN A 158 -6.74 -3.18 4.81
CA ASN A 158 -5.53 -2.46 4.37
C ASN A 158 -4.26 -2.99 5.06
N GLY A 159 -4.38 -4.01 5.89
CA GLY A 159 -3.33 -4.50 6.77
C GLY A 159 -2.27 -5.45 6.20
N PRO A 160 -2.41 -6.07 5.01
CA PRO A 160 -1.42 -7.04 4.52
C PRO A 160 0.02 -6.51 4.48
N TRP A 161 0.21 -5.19 4.29
CA TRP A 161 1.54 -4.59 4.29
C TRP A 161 2.27 -4.71 5.63
N LEU A 162 1.55 -4.83 6.73
CA LEU A 162 2.12 -5.02 8.06
C LEU A 162 2.91 -6.34 8.12
N HIS A 163 2.36 -7.41 7.54
CA HIS A 163 3.03 -8.71 7.44
C HIS A 163 4.23 -8.66 6.50
N VAL A 164 4.09 -7.98 5.36
CA VAL A 164 5.21 -7.80 4.42
C VAL A 164 6.33 -6.99 5.07
N MET A 165 6.00 -5.94 5.84
CA MET A 165 6.96 -5.15 6.61
C MET A 165 7.72 -6.02 7.62
N GLN A 166 7.01 -6.83 8.41
CA GLN A 166 7.62 -7.75 9.37
C GLN A 166 8.54 -8.78 8.71
N PHE A 167 8.15 -9.29 7.54
CA PHE A 167 8.92 -10.29 6.80
C PHE A 167 10.20 -9.69 6.19
N ARG A 168 10.09 -8.51 5.55
CA ARG A 168 11.22 -7.90 4.83
C ARG A 168 12.17 -7.11 5.73
N TYR A 169 11.64 -6.51 6.78
CA TYR A 169 12.37 -5.61 7.67
C TYR A 169 12.14 -6.00 9.13
N PRO A 170 12.50 -7.24 9.54
CA PRO A 170 12.17 -7.77 10.88
C PRO A 170 12.78 -6.94 12.01
N GLU A 171 13.94 -6.33 11.77
CA GLU A 171 14.66 -5.54 12.76
C GLU A 171 14.18 -4.09 12.86
N HIS A 172 13.34 -3.63 11.94
CA HIS A 172 12.81 -2.28 11.98
C HIS A 172 11.89 -2.07 13.19
N ARG A 173 11.96 -0.87 13.82
CA ARG A 173 11.17 -0.55 15.02
C ARG A 173 9.66 -0.79 14.85
N THR A 174 9.12 -0.46 13.67
CA THR A 174 7.70 -0.70 13.35
C THR A 174 7.38 -2.19 13.33
N SER A 175 8.26 -3.03 12.76
CA SER A 175 8.06 -4.47 12.75
C SER A 175 8.07 -5.08 14.15
N LYS A 176 8.95 -4.62 15.01
CA LYS A 176 9.01 -5.02 16.43
C LYS A 176 7.76 -4.59 17.19
N PHE A 177 7.30 -3.35 16.98
CA PHE A 177 6.05 -2.84 17.52
C PHE A 177 4.84 -3.67 17.06
N LEU A 178 4.72 -3.93 15.76
CA LEU A 178 3.62 -4.74 15.22
C LEU A 178 3.64 -6.17 15.75
N LYS A 179 4.81 -6.78 15.89
CA LYS A 179 4.94 -8.14 16.46
C LYS A 179 4.38 -8.21 17.87
N SER A 180 4.62 -7.21 18.71
CA SER A 180 4.09 -7.16 20.08
C SER A 180 2.56 -6.98 20.10
N HIS A 181 1.99 -6.23 19.17
CA HIS A 181 0.55 -5.96 19.09
C HIS A 181 -0.24 -7.10 18.44
N MET A 182 0.34 -7.80 17.46
CA MET A 182 -0.32 -8.90 16.74
C MET A 182 -0.17 -10.24 17.45
N SER A 183 0.90 -10.44 18.24
CA SER A 183 1.09 -11.69 19.00
C SER A 183 0.02 -11.91 20.07
N ASN A 184 -0.50 -10.83 20.64
CA ASN A 184 -1.57 -10.90 21.64
C ASN A 184 -2.90 -11.41 21.05
N ARG A 185 -3.15 -11.17 19.75
CA ARG A 185 -4.35 -11.69 19.06
C ARG A 185 -4.21 -13.14 18.66
N ALA A 186 -3.05 -13.56 18.18
CA ALA A 186 -2.80 -14.95 17.84
C ALA A 186 -2.94 -15.87 19.06
N GLN A 187 -2.71 -15.33 20.27
CA GLN A 187 -2.95 -16.03 21.53
C GLN A 187 -4.43 -16.08 21.89
N SER A 188 -5.22 -15.02 21.64
CA SER A 188 -6.66 -15.02 21.90
C SER A 188 -7.46 -15.93 20.97
N LEU A 189 -6.95 -16.19 19.75
CA LEU A 189 -7.56 -17.14 18.81
C LEU A 189 -7.18 -18.61 19.05
N LYS A 190 -6.23 -18.88 19.97
CA LYS A 190 -5.84 -20.24 20.36
C LYS A 190 -6.49 -20.69 21.68
N GLY A 191 -7.32 -19.88 22.27
CA GLY A 191 -7.93 -20.09 23.57
C GLY A 191 -9.41 -20.47 23.57
N ASP A 192 -9.98 -20.78 22.40
CA ASP A 192 -11.37 -21.29 22.28
C ASP A 192 -11.38 -22.71 21.71
#